data_bd7e72c77362d8c310d57eb613a02dff
#
_entry.id   bd7e72c77362d8c310d57eb613a02dff
#
_cell.length_a   1.000
_cell.length_b   1.000
_cell.length_c   1.000
_cell.angle_alpha   90.00
_cell.angle_beta   90.00
_cell.angle_gamma   90.00
#
_symmetry.space_group_name_H-M   'P 1'
#
loop_
_entity.id
_entity.type
_entity.pdbx_description
1 polymer ?
#
loop_
_entity_poly.entity_id
_entity_poly.type
_entity_poly.pdbx_seq_one_letter_code
_entity_poly.pdbx_strand_id
1 'polypeptide(L)'
;DHPESVVTPWSVAAEEYGHFLCKIWDEWQARDVGKVLVNLCETLVAQHMGLPSQVCVHSEICGKGVALEHDGDVYSCDHYVYPEYRLGNIRQQSLGDMVFSPRQVKFGYAKSETLPAYCRRCEFLSDCWGECPKNRLLRTPDGEPGLNYLCAGLKRFFAHAVPTAKRMAVRLRA
;
A
#
# COMPACT_ATOMS: atom_id res chain seq x y z
N ASP A 1 1.95 -26.93 -10.09
CA ASP A 1 1.24 -25.76 -10.65
C ASP A 1 -0.25 -26.01 -10.49
N HIS A 2 -0.86 -25.31 -9.53
CA HIS A 2 -2.32 -25.26 -9.42
C HIS A 2 -2.81 -24.26 -10.47
N PRO A 3 -3.59 -24.67 -11.49
CA PRO A 3 -4.06 -23.77 -12.56
C PRO A 3 -4.98 -22.64 -12.06
N GLU A 4 -5.41 -22.70 -10.80
CA GLU A 4 -6.24 -21.66 -10.15
C GLU A 4 -5.43 -20.69 -9.27
N SER A 5 -4.13 -20.88 -9.11
CA SER A 5 -3.30 -19.97 -8.30
C SER A 5 -3.04 -18.66 -9.04
N VAL A 6 -3.44 -17.56 -8.43
CA VAL A 6 -3.19 -16.20 -8.96
C VAL A 6 -1.75 -15.72 -8.76
N VAL A 7 -0.95 -16.50 -8.04
CA VAL A 7 0.46 -16.22 -7.72
C VAL A 7 1.31 -17.45 -7.97
N THR A 8 2.62 -17.25 -8.08
CA THR A 8 3.60 -18.32 -8.28
C THR A 8 3.78 -19.17 -7.02
N PRO A 9 4.24 -20.43 -7.14
CA PRO A 9 4.44 -21.33 -5.99
C PRO A 9 5.46 -20.82 -4.94
N TRP A 10 6.35 -19.91 -5.34
CA TRP A 10 7.33 -19.30 -4.44
C TRP A 10 6.86 -17.97 -3.82
N SER A 11 5.62 -17.55 -4.08
CA SER A 11 5.04 -16.38 -3.42
C SER A 11 4.74 -16.70 -1.97
N VAL A 12 4.98 -15.73 -1.07
CA VAL A 12 4.68 -15.89 0.36
C VAL A 12 3.16 -16.03 0.56
N ALA A 13 2.74 -16.96 1.41
CA ALA A 13 1.34 -17.08 1.80
C ALA A 13 0.90 -15.89 2.66
N ALA A 14 -0.36 -15.46 2.53
CA ALA A 14 -0.86 -14.29 3.24
C ALA A 14 -0.72 -14.43 4.77
N GLU A 15 -1.02 -15.60 5.32
CA GLU A 15 -0.89 -15.89 6.75
C GLU A 15 0.56 -15.80 7.23
N GLU A 16 1.50 -16.35 6.48
CA GLU A 16 2.94 -16.29 6.79
C GLU A 16 3.46 -14.87 6.75
N TYR A 17 3.04 -14.10 5.75
CA TYR A 17 3.36 -12.67 5.66
C TYR A 17 2.84 -11.90 6.88
N GLY A 18 1.61 -12.15 7.29
CA GLY A 18 1.03 -11.55 8.49
C GLY A 18 1.80 -11.91 9.77
N HIS A 19 2.21 -13.18 9.92
CA HIS A 19 3.04 -13.61 11.03
C HIS A 19 4.41 -12.92 11.05
N PHE A 20 5.05 -12.83 9.89
CA PHE A 20 6.32 -12.12 9.74
C PHE A 20 6.20 -10.66 10.16
N LEU A 21 5.18 -9.94 9.68
CA LEU A 21 4.96 -8.55 10.05
C LEU A 21 4.71 -8.36 11.54
N CYS A 22 3.95 -9.26 12.19
CA CYS A 22 3.74 -9.20 13.63
C CYS A 22 5.06 -9.36 14.41
N LYS A 23 5.93 -10.27 14.00
CA LYS A 23 7.25 -10.44 14.64
C LYS A 23 8.15 -9.22 14.46
N ILE A 24 8.16 -8.62 13.26
CA ILE A 24 8.90 -7.38 13.02
C ILE A 24 8.38 -6.26 13.92
N TRP A 25 7.05 -6.12 14.02
CA TRP A 25 6.42 -5.14 14.90
C TRP A 25 6.83 -5.34 16.36
N ASP A 26 6.78 -6.57 16.88
CA ASP A 26 7.11 -6.91 18.27
C ASP A 26 8.58 -6.59 18.60
N GLU A 27 9.49 -6.93 17.69
CA GLU A 27 10.93 -6.64 17.87
C GLU A 27 11.17 -5.12 17.83
N TRP A 28 10.61 -4.45 16.82
CA TRP A 28 10.75 -3.01 16.64
C TRP A 28 10.22 -2.23 17.85
N GLN A 29 9.00 -2.55 18.32
CA GLN A 29 8.43 -1.84 19.48
C GLN A 29 9.19 -2.09 20.78
N ALA A 30 9.83 -3.24 20.92
CA ALA A 30 10.55 -3.61 22.15
C ALA A 30 11.93 -2.96 22.25
N ARG A 31 12.64 -2.75 21.13
CA ARG A 31 14.07 -2.42 21.13
C ARG A 31 14.48 -1.27 20.24
N ASP A 32 13.74 -1.03 19.13
CA ASP A 32 14.23 -0.27 18.00
C ASP A 32 13.51 1.06 17.78
N VAL A 33 12.44 1.35 18.50
CA VAL A 33 11.73 2.64 18.42
C VAL A 33 12.69 3.79 18.67
N GLY A 34 12.78 4.71 17.72
CA GLY A 34 13.70 5.85 17.74
C GLY A 34 15.17 5.52 17.46
N LYS A 35 15.50 4.27 17.13
CA LYS A 35 16.87 3.82 16.80
C LYS A 35 16.96 3.25 15.39
N VAL A 36 16.00 2.42 15.00
CA VAL A 36 15.92 1.81 13.68
C VAL A 36 14.61 2.21 13.02
N LEU A 37 14.70 2.80 11.84
CA LEU A 37 13.53 3.18 11.07
C LEU A 37 13.00 1.96 10.30
N VAL A 38 11.79 1.53 10.66
CA VAL A 38 11.01 0.55 9.91
C VAL A 38 9.79 1.25 9.33
N ASN A 39 9.84 1.61 8.07
CA ASN A 39 8.84 2.46 7.41
C ASN A 39 7.38 2.05 7.67
N LEU A 40 7.07 0.77 7.65
CA LEU A 40 5.73 0.27 7.92
C LEU A 40 5.28 0.59 9.36
N CYS A 41 6.16 0.37 10.34
CA CYS A 41 5.87 0.58 11.75
C CYS A 41 5.72 2.07 12.07
N GLU A 42 6.67 2.90 11.62
CA GLU A 42 6.63 4.36 11.79
C GLU A 42 5.38 4.95 11.14
N THR A 43 5.05 4.51 9.93
CA THR A 43 3.86 4.97 9.20
C THR A 43 2.59 4.65 9.96
N LEU A 44 2.46 3.44 10.52
CA LEU A 44 1.26 3.06 11.28
C LEU A 44 1.09 3.95 12.52
N VAL A 45 2.16 4.22 13.26
CA VAL A 45 2.11 5.14 14.42
C VAL A 45 1.75 6.55 13.96
N ALA A 46 2.39 7.05 12.90
CA ALA A 46 2.15 8.39 12.36
C ALA A 46 0.69 8.58 11.88
N GLN A 47 0.10 7.59 11.22
CA GLN A 47 -1.31 7.63 10.82
C GLN A 47 -2.23 7.78 12.04
N HIS A 48 -1.95 7.06 13.14
CA HIS A 48 -2.70 7.23 14.40
C HIS A 48 -2.39 8.54 15.13
N MET A 49 -1.33 9.25 14.75
CA MET A 49 -1.11 10.65 15.15
C MET A 49 -1.86 11.66 14.26
N GLY A 50 -2.59 11.21 13.24
CA GLY A 50 -3.29 12.04 12.27
C GLY A 50 -2.43 12.58 11.16
N LEU A 51 -1.23 12.01 10.97
CA LEU A 51 -0.35 12.33 9.85
C LEU A 51 -0.70 11.45 8.63
N PRO A 52 -0.47 11.95 7.41
CA PRO A 52 -0.65 11.12 6.21
C PRO A 52 0.34 9.97 6.18
N SER A 53 -0.04 8.86 5.55
CA SER A 53 0.86 7.73 5.33
C SER A 53 2.10 8.16 4.55
N GLN A 54 3.27 7.75 5.02
CA GLN A 54 4.56 7.98 4.35
C GLN A 54 4.82 6.95 3.23
N VAL A 55 4.07 5.86 3.21
CA VAL A 55 4.18 4.82 2.17
C VAL A 55 2.90 4.73 1.36
N CYS A 56 3.03 4.75 0.03
CA CYS A 56 1.89 4.80 -0.88
C CYS A 56 0.96 3.59 -0.74
N VAL A 57 1.47 2.42 -0.36
CA VAL A 57 0.66 1.20 -0.18
C VAL A 57 -0.38 1.37 0.92
N HIS A 58 -0.13 2.16 1.94
CA HIS A 58 -1.06 2.45 3.04
C HIS A 58 -1.71 3.84 2.97
N SER A 59 -1.55 4.54 1.86
CA SER A 59 -2.23 5.81 1.59
C SER A 59 -3.58 5.58 0.91
N GLU A 60 -4.51 6.50 1.09
CA GLU A 60 -5.83 6.51 0.43
C GLU A 60 -5.71 6.54 -1.10
N ILE A 61 -4.76 7.33 -1.60
CA ILE A 61 -4.49 7.50 -3.03
C ILE A 61 -3.06 7.08 -3.35
N CYS A 62 -2.83 6.63 -4.59
CA CYS A 62 -1.47 6.50 -5.09
C CYS A 62 -0.84 7.89 -5.21
N GLY A 63 0.42 7.99 -4.80
CA GLY A 63 1.16 9.23 -4.82
C GLY A 63 1.59 9.67 -6.22
N LYS A 64 2.54 10.58 -6.26
CA LYS A 64 3.15 11.14 -7.48
C LYS A 64 4.54 10.55 -7.75
N GLY A 65 4.81 9.36 -7.21
CA GLY A 65 6.04 8.61 -7.46
C GLY A 65 5.96 7.95 -8.82
N VAL A 66 6.38 8.65 -9.86
CA VAL A 66 6.41 8.18 -11.24
C VAL A 66 7.69 7.38 -11.51
N ALA A 67 7.64 6.46 -12.47
CA ALA A 67 8.82 5.79 -12.98
C ALA A 67 9.35 6.50 -14.23
N LEU A 68 10.67 6.68 -14.31
CA LEU A 68 11.37 7.19 -15.47
C LEU A 68 12.24 6.09 -16.05
N GLU A 69 11.97 5.71 -17.30
CA GLU A 69 12.74 4.71 -18.04
C GLU A 69 13.94 5.34 -18.77
N HIS A 70 14.89 4.49 -19.16
CA HIS A 70 16.17 4.89 -19.76
C HIS A 70 16.03 5.65 -21.10
N ASP A 71 14.93 5.46 -21.81
CA ASP A 71 14.59 6.17 -23.06
C ASP A 71 13.92 7.53 -22.85
N GLY A 72 13.68 7.87 -21.59
CA GLY A 72 13.03 9.12 -21.16
C GLY A 72 11.52 9.02 -21.03
N ASP A 73 10.93 7.84 -21.21
CA ASP A 73 9.51 7.63 -20.99
C ASP A 73 9.16 7.64 -19.49
N VAL A 74 8.06 8.27 -19.17
CA VAL A 74 7.56 8.42 -17.79
C VAL A 74 6.25 7.67 -17.65
N TYR A 75 6.15 6.89 -16.58
CA TYR A 75 4.99 6.06 -16.25
C TYR A 75 4.39 6.45 -14.89
N SER A 76 3.11 6.16 -14.71
CA SER A 76 2.35 6.54 -13.52
C SER A 76 2.92 6.00 -12.20
N CYS A 77 3.62 4.87 -12.23
CA CYS A 77 4.22 4.21 -11.07
C CYS A 77 5.21 3.14 -11.54
N ASP A 78 6.22 2.82 -10.73
CA ASP A 78 7.19 1.75 -10.98
C ASP A 78 6.55 0.34 -11.09
N HIS A 79 5.43 0.11 -10.41
CA HIS A 79 4.64 -1.12 -10.56
C HIS A 79 3.80 -1.17 -11.86
N TYR A 80 3.68 -0.07 -12.58
CA TYR A 80 2.81 0.09 -13.75
C TYR A 80 3.58 0.64 -14.95
N VAL A 81 4.76 0.04 -15.23
CA VAL A 81 5.55 0.34 -16.44
C VAL A 81 4.98 -0.46 -17.62
N TYR A 82 3.80 -0.04 -18.08
CA TYR A 82 3.09 -0.61 -19.22
C TYR A 82 2.59 0.53 -20.13
N PRO A 83 2.44 0.30 -21.47
CA PRO A 83 2.07 1.34 -22.42
C PRO A 83 0.83 2.15 -22.01
N GLU A 84 -0.17 1.51 -21.42
CA GLU A 84 -1.40 2.13 -20.95
C GLU A 84 -1.23 3.07 -19.77
N TYR A 85 -0.09 3.02 -19.06
CA TYR A 85 0.24 3.91 -17.92
C TYR A 85 1.34 4.91 -18.24
N ARG A 86 1.77 4.97 -19.53
CA ARG A 86 2.75 5.95 -19.97
C ARG A 86 2.16 7.35 -19.95
N LEU A 87 2.80 8.28 -19.26
CA LEU A 87 2.40 9.69 -19.15
C LEU A 87 2.96 10.55 -20.28
N GLY A 88 4.18 10.25 -20.72
CA GLY A 88 4.87 11.00 -21.76
C GLY A 88 6.37 10.74 -21.76
N ASN A 89 7.16 11.68 -22.33
CA ASN A 89 8.62 11.58 -22.37
C ASN A 89 9.25 12.91 -21.94
N ILE A 90 10.26 12.85 -21.06
CA ILE A 90 10.92 14.04 -20.51
C ILE A 90 11.64 14.90 -21.53
N ARG A 91 11.94 14.35 -22.73
CA ARG A 91 12.53 15.10 -23.84
C ARG A 91 11.51 15.93 -24.61
N GLN A 92 10.22 15.71 -24.38
CA GLN A 92 9.12 16.33 -25.14
C GLN A 92 8.26 17.26 -24.28
N GLN A 93 8.16 17.00 -22.97
CA GLN A 93 7.36 17.76 -22.04
C GLN A 93 7.95 17.74 -20.63
N SER A 94 7.57 18.70 -19.78
CA SER A 94 8.09 18.80 -18.44
C SER A 94 7.59 17.64 -17.56
N LEU A 95 8.43 17.17 -16.61
CA LEU A 95 8.04 16.18 -15.63
C LEU A 95 6.86 16.67 -14.78
N GLY A 96 6.82 17.98 -14.47
CA GLY A 96 5.72 18.59 -13.71
C GLY A 96 4.38 18.43 -14.43
N ASP A 97 4.32 18.72 -15.73
CA ASP A 97 3.08 18.58 -16.51
C ASP A 97 2.57 17.13 -16.51
N MET A 98 3.48 16.16 -16.57
CA MET A 98 3.14 14.73 -16.50
C MET A 98 2.60 14.35 -15.11
N VAL A 99 3.31 14.71 -14.05
CA VAL A 99 2.96 14.35 -12.66
C VAL A 99 1.67 14.99 -12.19
N PHE A 100 1.35 16.20 -12.68
CA PHE A 100 0.11 16.91 -12.36
C PHE A 100 -0.98 16.77 -13.41
N SER A 101 -0.78 15.92 -14.42
CA SER A 101 -1.77 15.68 -15.46
C SER A 101 -3.07 15.08 -14.90
N PRO A 102 -4.24 15.35 -15.53
CA PRO A 102 -5.49 14.71 -15.16
C PRO A 102 -5.41 13.18 -15.18
N ARG A 103 -4.59 12.61 -16.06
CA ARG A 103 -4.34 11.17 -16.15
C ARG A 103 -3.67 10.63 -14.90
N GLN A 104 -2.61 11.28 -14.41
CA GLN A 104 -1.92 10.88 -13.18
C GLN A 104 -2.82 11.09 -11.95
N VAL A 105 -3.58 12.17 -11.90
CA VAL A 105 -4.55 12.42 -10.83
C VAL A 105 -5.59 11.30 -10.78
N LYS A 106 -6.18 10.95 -11.93
CA LYS A 106 -7.14 9.83 -12.03
C LYS A 106 -6.52 8.50 -11.59
N PHE A 107 -5.29 8.21 -12.01
CA PHE A 107 -4.55 7.04 -11.56
C PHE A 107 -4.43 7.00 -10.03
N GLY A 108 -4.09 8.11 -9.41
CA GLY A 108 -3.95 8.21 -7.96
C GLY A 108 -5.25 7.88 -7.21
N TYR A 109 -6.35 8.52 -7.60
CA TYR A 109 -7.66 8.33 -6.97
C TYR A 109 -8.28 6.95 -7.25
N ALA A 110 -7.98 6.33 -8.37
CA ALA A 110 -8.48 5.00 -8.71
C ALA A 110 -8.18 3.96 -7.60
N LYS A 111 -7.15 4.18 -6.79
CA LYS A 111 -6.81 3.31 -5.66
C LYS A 111 -7.95 3.17 -4.65
N SER A 112 -8.52 4.29 -4.20
CA SER A 112 -9.64 4.29 -3.23
C SER A 112 -11.00 4.12 -3.93
N GLU A 113 -11.18 4.69 -5.11
CA GLU A 113 -12.44 4.62 -5.85
C GLU A 113 -12.81 3.19 -6.28
N THR A 114 -11.82 2.35 -6.60
CA THR A 114 -12.02 0.97 -7.03
C THR A 114 -12.00 -0.06 -5.90
N LEU A 115 -12.01 0.37 -4.64
CA LEU A 115 -12.06 -0.55 -3.50
C LEU A 115 -13.38 -1.32 -3.48
N PRO A 116 -13.35 -2.65 -3.28
CA PRO A 116 -14.56 -3.43 -3.08
C PRO A 116 -15.28 -3.03 -1.78
N ALA A 117 -16.60 -3.25 -1.73
CA ALA A 117 -17.42 -2.96 -0.56
C ALA A 117 -16.90 -3.66 0.71
N TYR A 118 -16.33 -4.85 0.56
CA TYR A 118 -15.66 -5.58 1.64
C TYR A 118 -14.53 -4.76 2.29
N CYS A 119 -13.67 -4.10 1.49
CA CYS A 119 -12.61 -3.24 2.00
C CYS A 119 -13.15 -1.95 2.63
N ARG A 120 -14.19 -1.35 2.01
CA ARG A 120 -14.79 -0.12 2.53
C ARG A 120 -15.44 -0.28 3.91
N ARG A 121 -15.90 -1.50 4.23
CA ARG A 121 -16.47 -1.84 5.56
C ARG A 121 -15.43 -2.39 6.55
N CYS A 122 -14.16 -2.50 6.14
CA CYS A 122 -13.12 -3.06 6.99
C CYS A 122 -12.74 -2.09 8.11
N GLU A 123 -12.62 -2.59 9.33
CA GLU A 123 -12.17 -1.81 10.50
C GLU A 123 -10.76 -1.22 10.35
N PHE A 124 -9.92 -1.80 9.48
CA PHE A 124 -8.57 -1.33 9.17
C PHE A 124 -8.49 -0.54 7.86
N LEU A 125 -9.62 -0.02 7.36
CA LEU A 125 -9.61 0.72 6.09
C LEU A 125 -8.60 1.86 6.12
N SER A 126 -8.61 2.69 7.18
CA SER A 126 -7.72 3.85 7.33
C SER A 126 -6.23 3.49 7.39
N ASP A 127 -5.90 2.29 7.83
CA ASP A 127 -4.53 1.80 7.95
C ASP A 127 -4.04 1.08 6.69
N CYS A 128 -4.96 0.55 5.88
CA CYS A 128 -4.68 -0.38 4.79
C CYS A 128 -4.95 0.22 3.40
N TRP A 129 -6.14 0.85 3.19
CA TRP A 129 -6.62 1.32 1.88
C TRP A 129 -6.52 0.28 0.77
N GLY A 130 -6.68 -1.02 1.14
CA GLY A 130 -6.58 -2.15 0.21
C GLY A 130 -5.17 -2.39 -0.32
N GLU A 131 -4.16 -1.79 0.28
CA GLU A 131 -2.75 -1.85 -0.08
C GLU A 131 -2.51 -1.48 -1.57
N CYS A 132 -1.48 -2.00 -2.24
CA CYS A 132 -1.20 -1.69 -3.65
C CYS A 132 -2.27 -2.31 -4.57
N PRO A 133 -2.87 -1.53 -5.49
CA PRO A 133 -3.81 -2.08 -6.48
C PRO A 133 -3.21 -3.22 -7.33
N LYS A 134 -1.89 -3.25 -7.50
CA LYS A 134 -1.16 -4.31 -8.21
C LYS A 134 -1.37 -5.70 -7.59
N ASN A 135 -1.62 -5.74 -6.27
CA ASN A 135 -1.79 -6.97 -5.50
C ASN A 135 -3.26 -7.37 -5.31
N ARG A 136 -4.21 -6.65 -5.91
CA ARG A 136 -5.66 -6.91 -5.80
C ARG A 136 -6.13 -7.98 -6.78
N LEU A 137 -5.64 -9.19 -6.59
CA LEU A 137 -5.77 -10.31 -7.51
C LEU A 137 -6.96 -11.23 -7.19
N LEU A 138 -7.51 -11.13 -5.97
CA LEU A 138 -8.55 -12.03 -5.49
C LEU A 138 -9.96 -11.44 -5.60
N ARG A 139 -10.95 -12.31 -5.41
CA ARG A 139 -12.32 -11.90 -5.12
C ARG A 139 -12.56 -11.86 -3.63
N THR A 140 -13.44 -10.96 -3.19
CA THR A 140 -13.94 -10.92 -1.81
C THR A 140 -14.79 -12.17 -1.50
N PRO A 141 -15.09 -12.45 -0.23
CA PRO A 141 -16.04 -13.51 0.14
C PRO A 141 -17.41 -13.37 -0.52
N ASP A 142 -17.83 -12.12 -0.83
CA ASP A 142 -19.08 -11.80 -1.52
C ASP A 142 -18.95 -11.88 -3.06
N GLY A 143 -17.79 -12.31 -3.59
CA GLY A 143 -17.54 -12.50 -5.02
C GLY A 143 -17.11 -11.23 -5.79
N GLU A 144 -17.04 -10.06 -5.14
CA GLU A 144 -16.60 -8.81 -5.75
C GLU A 144 -15.09 -8.87 -6.05
N PRO A 145 -14.61 -8.44 -7.24
CA PRO A 145 -13.18 -8.44 -7.56
C PRO A 145 -12.44 -7.33 -6.83
N GLY A 146 -11.11 -7.46 -6.71
CA GLY A 146 -10.23 -6.39 -6.21
C GLY A 146 -9.81 -6.55 -4.76
N LEU A 147 -9.90 -7.76 -4.19
CA LEU A 147 -9.32 -8.05 -2.88
C LEU A 147 -7.82 -8.28 -3.02
N ASN A 148 -7.05 -7.66 -2.13
CA ASN A 148 -5.60 -7.85 -2.07
C ASN A 148 -5.25 -9.30 -1.69
N TYR A 149 -4.29 -9.88 -2.39
CA TYR A 149 -3.80 -11.23 -2.17
C TYR A 149 -3.31 -11.46 -0.72
N LEU A 150 -2.69 -10.45 -0.10
CA LEU A 150 -2.15 -10.51 1.27
C LEU A 150 -3.18 -10.08 2.34
N CYS A 151 -4.45 -9.87 1.98
CA CYS A 151 -5.47 -9.30 2.86
C CYS A 151 -5.57 -10.02 4.22
N ALA A 152 -5.53 -11.35 4.26
CA ALA A 152 -5.62 -12.10 5.51
C ALA A 152 -4.44 -11.78 6.44
N GLY A 153 -3.22 -11.75 5.90
CA GLY A 153 -2.02 -11.39 6.65
C GLY A 153 -2.01 -9.92 7.11
N LEU A 154 -2.43 -9.01 6.24
CA LEU A 154 -2.54 -7.59 6.59
C LEU A 154 -3.55 -7.36 7.71
N LYS A 155 -4.72 -8.00 7.65
CA LYS A 155 -5.71 -7.93 8.74
C LYS A 155 -5.15 -8.44 10.06
N ARG A 156 -4.43 -9.58 10.03
CA ARG A 156 -3.74 -10.12 11.20
C ARG A 156 -2.74 -9.12 11.77
N PHE A 157 -1.90 -8.54 10.92
CA PHE A 157 -0.92 -7.54 11.32
C PHE A 157 -1.57 -6.31 11.95
N PHE A 158 -2.57 -5.72 11.33
CA PHE A 158 -3.25 -4.54 11.88
C PHE A 158 -3.98 -4.85 13.18
N ALA A 159 -4.65 -6.00 13.30
CA ALA A 159 -5.28 -6.42 14.54
C ALA A 159 -4.26 -6.53 15.69
N HIS A 160 -3.04 -6.99 15.40
CA HIS A 160 -1.95 -7.10 16.36
C HIS A 160 -1.32 -5.74 16.70
N ALA A 161 -0.99 -4.93 15.69
CA ALA A 161 -0.17 -3.73 15.84
C ALA A 161 -0.96 -2.47 16.24
N VAL A 162 -2.17 -2.27 15.70
CA VAL A 162 -2.96 -1.05 15.87
C VAL A 162 -3.23 -0.69 17.34
N PRO A 163 -3.59 -1.62 18.25
CA PRO A 163 -3.81 -1.28 19.65
C PRO A 163 -2.58 -0.63 20.30
N THR A 164 -1.38 -1.09 19.96
CA THR A 164 -0.13 -0.52 20.49
C THR A 164 0.24 0.76 19.78
N ALA A 165 0.09 0.83 18.44
CA ALA A 165 0.32 2.04 17.67
C ALA A 165 -0.51 3.22 18.20
N LYS A 166 -1.79 3.00 18.51
CA LYS A 166 -2.67 4.01 19.12
C LYS A 166 -2.13 4.51 20.47
N ARG A 167 -1.68 3.61 21.34
CA ARG A 167 -1.07 3.99 22.64
C ARG A 167 0.21 4.81 22.46
N MET A 168 1.07 4.40 21.49
CA MET A 168 2.30 5.14 21.16
C MET A 168 1.96 6.54 20.64
N ALA A 169 1.01 6.65 19.72
CA ALA A 169 0.57 7.92 19.15
C ALA A 169 0.06 8.90 20.22
N VAL A 170 -0.68 8.43 21.21
CA VAL A 170 -1.14 9.26 22.35
C VAL A 170 0.05 9.77 23.16
N ARG A 171 1.04 8.90 23.47
CA ARG A 171 2.23 9.30 24.25
C ARG A 171 3.12 10.30 23.51
N LEU A 172 3.22 10.20 22.19
CA LEU A 172 4.04 11.11 21.39
C LEU A 172 3.41 12.48 21.16
N ARG A 173 2.11 12.62 21.44
CA ARG A 173 1.40 13.92 21.38
C ARG A 173 1.42 14.69 22.69
N ALA A 174 1.72 14.01 23.81
CA ALA A 174 1.77 14.58 25.16
C ALA A 174 3.09 15.29 25.40
#